data_1bd41b263a067b8a0521aca3d2f81646
#
_entry.id   1bd41b263a067b8a0521aca3d2f81646
#
_cell.length_a   1.000
_cell.length_b   1.000
_cell.length_c   1.000
_cell.angle_alpha   90.00
_cell.angle_beta   90.00
_cell.angle_gamma   90.00
#
_symmetry.space_group_name_H-M   'P 1'
#
loop_
_entity.id
_entity.type
_entity.pdbx_description
1 polymer ?
#
loop_
_entity_poly.entity_id
_entity_poly.type
_entity_poly.pdbx_seq_one_letter_code
_entity_poly.pdbx_strand_id
1 'polypeptide(L)'
;KRVIYSESLSKIIGHVDPDGNGVEGLELYFDNTLKGINGELTYEAAPNGLVIPQGDIKTIDPIHGEDLLLSLDADLQYLTEELCDEALDRTGAFKCSVVFANAETGEIIISAEKSSRDNKYFNINLISGRALYEPGSALKIFTIGSLLDQGIVNEDYKYTVEDEIEIIDSSCDSLYDGLK
;
A
#
# COMPACT_ATOMS: atom_id res chain seq x y z
N LYS A 1 12.85 13.87 13.08
CA LYS A 1 13.00 12.40 13.07
C LYS A 1 11.64 11.81 12.70
N ARG A 2 11.54 11.21 11.50
CA ARG A 2 10.32 10.53 11.08
C ARG A 2 10.18 9.23 11.86
N VAL A 3 9.01 8.96 12.38
CA VAL A 3 8.69 7.72 13.09
C VAL A 3 7.68 6.97 12.23
N ILE A 4 8.09 5.80 11.73
CA ILE A 4 7.21 4.90 10.99
C ILE A 4 6.80 3.81 11.97
N TYR A 5 5.49 3.66 12.17
CA TYR A 5 4.92 2.78 13.19
C TYR A 5 4.80 1.32 12.72
N SER A 6 4.86 1.06 11.41
CA SER A 6 4.70 -0.28 10.87
C SER A 6 5.46 -0.50 9.56
N GLU A 7 5.75 -1.76 9.24
CA GLU A 7 6.42 -2.14 8.01
C GLU A 7 5.56 -1.88 6.77
N SER A 8 4.27 -2.19 6.84
CA SER A 8 3.34 -1.95 5.72
C SER A 8 3.16 -0.46 5.46
N LEU A 9 3.05 0.36 6.51
CA LEU A 9 2.98 1.81 6.36
C LEU A 9 4.25 2.39 5.76
N SER A 10 5.41 1.83 6.07
CA SER A 10 6.67 2.32 5.49
C SER A 10 6.69 2.20 3.96
N LYS A 11 6.05 1.18 3.41
CA LYS A 11 5.94 0.96 1.95
C LYS A 11 4.93 1.91 1.29
N ILE A 12 3.87 2.25 2.01
CA ILE A 12 2.85 3.20 1.53
C ILE A 12 3.41 4.62 1.58
N ILE A 13 3.96 5.02 2.73
CA ILE A 13 4.51 6.35 2.94
C ILE A 13 5.74 6.55 2.08
N GLY A 14 6.60 5.53 1.99
CA GLY A 14 7.86 5.61 1.27
C GLY A 14 8.97 6.27 2.10
N HIS A 15 9.97 6.75 1.41
CA HIS A 15 11.12 7.39 2.04
C HIS A 15 11.68 8.51 1.18
N VAL A 16 12.52 9.33 1.80
CA VAL A 16 13.28 10.38 1.13
C VAL A 16 14.75 10.03 1.09
N ASP A 17 15.46 10.56 0.10
CA ASP A 17 16.91 10.50 0.02
C ASP A 17 17.59 11.42 1.08
N PRO A 18 18.94 11.39 1.20
CA PRO A 18 19.67 12.28 2.10
C PRO A 18 19.47 13.77 1.82
N ASP A 19 19.12 14.12 0.59
CA ASP A 19 18.89 15.50 0.15
C ASP A 19 17.43 15.94 0.40
N GLY A 20 16.59 15.04 0.91
CA GLY A 20 15.18 15.27 1.25
C GLY A 20 14.23 15.17 0.07
N ASN A 21 14.62 14.57 -1.06
CA ASN A 21 13.73 14.29 -2.17
C ASN A 21 12.98 12.98 -1.94
N GLY A 22 11.70 12.94 -2.27
CA GLY A 22 10.90 11.72 -2.22
C GLY A 22 11.39 10.69 -3.25
N VAL A 23 11.61 9.46 -2.81
CA VAL A 23 12.14 8.36 -3.66
C VAL A 23 11.07 7.32 -3.94
N GLU A 24 10.14 7.10 -3.02
CA GLU A 24 9.13 6.05 -3.09
C GLU A 24 7.85 6.47 -2.37
N GLY A 25 6.72 5.83 -2.71
CA GLY A 25 5.44 5.97 -2.03
C GLY A 25 4.84 7.36 -2.10
N LEU A 26 4.15 7.74 -1.04
CA LEU A 26 3.52 9.07 -0.90
C LEU A 26 4.57 10.19 -0.83
N GLU A 27 5.74 9.92 -0.28
CA GLU A 27 6.85 10.88 -0.25
C GLU A 27 7.29 11.29 -1.66
N LEU A 28 7.34 10.32 -2.60
CA LEU A 28 7.63 10.62 -4.01
C LEU A 28 6.45 11.31 -4.69
N TYR A 29 5.23 10.81 -4.47
CA TYR A 29 4.05 11.32 -5.16
C TYR A 29 3.74 12.76 -4.79
N PHE A 30 3.92 13.13 -3.51
CA PHE A 30 3.67 14.46 -2.97
C PHE A 30 4.96 15.25 -2.68
N ASP A 31 6.08 14.90 -3.31
CA ASP A 31 7.38 15.54 -3.05
C ASP A 31 7.31 17.07 -3.14
N ASN A 32 6.65 17.60 -4.16
CA ASN A 32 6.48 19.05 -4.36
C ASN A 32 5.70 19.74 -3.22
N THR A 33 4.83 19.02 -2.52
CA THR A 33 4.01 19.54 -1.42
C THR A 33 4.73 19.36 -0.07
N LEU A 34 5.33 18.20 0.12
CA LEU A 34 5.98 17.82 1.37
C LEU A 34 7.37 18.42 1.53
N LYS A 35 8.06 18.67 0.40
CA LYS A 35 9.40 19.20 0.39
C LYS A 35 9.38 20.69 0.66
N GLY A 36 10.06 21.13 1.71
CA GLY A 36 10.31 22.54 1.95
C GLY A 36 11.44 23.10 1.08
N ILE A 37 11.69 24.37 1.23
CA ILE A 37 12.83 25.06 0.61
C ILE A 37 13.86 25.33 1.71
N ASN A 38 15.08 24.87 1.49
CA ASN A 38 16.16 25.08 2.45
C ASN A 38 16.48 26.58 2.59
N GLY A 39 16.66 27.01 3.82
CA GLY A 39 17.21 28.33 4.10
C GLY A 39 18.71 28.41 3.78
N GLU A 40 19.24 29.61 3.74
CA GLU A 40 20.65 29.86 3.53
C GLU A 40 21.21 30.74 4.65
N LEU A 41 22.34 30.36 5.18
CA LEU A 41 23.10 31.17 6.14
C LEU A 41 24.48 31.48 5.56
N THR A 42 24.69 32.72 5.20
CA THR A 42 25.98 33.23 4.75
C THR A 42 26.60 34.07 5.87
N TYR A 43 27.83 33.76 6.22
CA TYR A 43 28.57 34.49 7.26
C TYR A 43 30.03 34.71 6.85
N GLU A 44 30.63 35.76 7.40
CA GLU A 44 32.06 36.01 7.23
C GLU A 44 32.88 35.06 8.11
N ALA A 45 33.85 34.39 7.52
CA ALA A 45 34.79 33.53 8.21
C ALA A 45 36.21 33.97 8.03
N ALA A 46 37.03 33.85 9.09
CA ALA A 46 38.45 34.06 9.03
C ALA A 46 39.14 32.95 8.18
N PRO A 47 40.37 33.13 7.70
CA PRO A 47 41.10 32.11 6.90
C PRO A 47 41.21 30.73 7.55
N ASN A 48 41.06 30.63 8.85
CA ASN A 48 41.07 29.39 9.62
C ASN A 48 39.65 28.78 9.77
N GLY A 49 38.62 29.31 9.11
CA GLY A 49 37.26 28.81 9.14
C GLY A 49 36.42 29.25 10.35
N LEU A 50 36.97 30.03 11.26
CA LEU A 50 36.21 30.55 12.41
C LEU A 50 35.30 31.72 11.95
N VAL A 51 34.03 31.65 12.39
CA VAL A 51 33.03 32.73 12.17
C VAL A 51 33.49 33.99 12.86
N ILE A 52 33.47 35.11 12.13
CA ILE A 52 33.81 36.44 12.70
C ILE A 52 32.56 36.93 13.45
N PRO A 53 32.62 37.13 14.80
CA PRO A 53 31.41 37.40 15.61
C PRO A 53 30.72 38.74 15.25
N GLN A 54 31.42 39.69 14.62
CA GLN A 54 30.92 40.97 14.17
C GLN A 54 30.92 41.13 12.66
N GLY A 55 31.11 40.00 11.93
CA GLY A 55 31.05 39.99 10.49
C GLY A 55 29.58 40.06 9.98
N ASP A 56 29.45 40.32 8.69
CA ASP A 56 28.13 40.32 8.07
C ASP A 56 27.52 38.91 8.08
N ILE A 57 26.30 38.82 8.59
CA ILE A 57 25.49 37.62 8.57
C ILE A 57 24.24 37.86 7.74
N LYS A 58 24.05 37.08 6.70
CA LYS A 58 22.83 37.05 5.90
C LYS A 58 22.10 35.75 6.08
N THR A 59 20.87 35.81 6.54
CA THR A 59 20.01 34.63 6.75
C THR A 59 18.83 34.69 5.77
N ILE A 60 18.57 33.61 5.10
CA ILE A 60 17.33 33.35 4.37
C ILE A 60 16.66 32.19 5.13
N ASP A 61 15.49 32.44 5.70
CA ASP A 61 14.79 31.45 6.48
C ASP A 61 14.28 30.29 5.59
N PRO A 62 14.29 29.05 6.07
CA PRO A 62 13.72 27.94 5.34
C PRO A 62 12.19 28.06 5.26
N ILE A 63 11.63 27.58 4.16
CA ILE A 63 10.19 27.42 4.00
C ILE A 63 9.86 25.95 4.25
N HIS A 64 9.03 25.67 5.23
CA HIS A 64 8.60 24.31 5.53
C HIS A 64 7.64 23.81 4.44
N GLY A 65 7.70 22.51 4.15
CA GLY A 65 6.68 21.85 3.33
C GLY A 65 5.34 21.77 4.05
N GLU A 66 4.31 21.40 3.32
CA GLU A 66 2.97 21.21 3.86
C GLU A 66 2.81 19.84 4.51
N ASP A 67 1.89 19.72 5.45
CA ASP A 67 1.53 18.46 6.07
C ASP A 67 0.52 17.69 5.21
N LEU A 68 0.67 16.37 5.15
CA LEU A 68 -0.27 15.46 4.50
C LEU A 68 -1.01 14.65 5.56
N LEU A 69 -2.33 14.86 5.67
CA LEU A 69 -3.19 14.06 6.54
C LEU A 69 -3.75 12.87 5.76
N LEU A 70 -3.53 11.67 6.27
CA LEU A 70 -4.02 10.43 5.69
C LEU A 70 -5.25 9.92 6.45
N SER A 71 -6.08 9.14 5.76
CA SER A 71 -7.22 8.41 6.34
C SER A 71 -6.80 7.15 7.11
N LEU A 72 -5.52 6.78 7.05
CA LEU A 72 -5.00 5.57 7.71
C LEU A 72 -5.00 5.72 9.23
N ASP A 73 -5.55 4.72 9.92
CA ASP A 73 -5.51 4.63 11.38
C ASP A 73 -4.29 3.80 11.81
N ALA A 74 -3.35 4.44 12.51
CA ALA A 74 -2.08 3.82 12.87
C ALA A 74 -2.24 2.70 13.91
N ASP A 75 -3.18 2.83 14.84
CA ASP A 75 -3.39 1.85 15.91
C ASP A 75 -4.07 0.59 15.35
N LEU A 76 -5.10 0.78 14.52
CA LEU A 76 -5.76 -0.33 13.83
C LEU A 76 -4.83 -1.01 12.82
N GLN A 77 -3.99 -0.25 12.16
CA GLN A 77 -2.96 -0.78 11.26
C GLN A 77 -2.01 -1.72 12.01
N TYR A 78 -1.46 -1.27 13.14
CA TYR A 78 -0.55 -2.07 13.96
C TYR A 78 -1.23 -3.36 14.45
N LEU A 79 -2.45 -3.24 15.00
CA LEU A 79 -3.21 -4.40 15.47
C LEU A 79 -3.47 -5.40 14.33
N THR A 80 -3.80 -4.91 13.14
CA THR A 80 -4.06 -5.76 11.98
C THR A 80 -2.80 -6.49 11.52
N GLU A 81 -1.63 -5.85 11.59
CA GLU A 81 -0.36 -6.50 11.27
C GLU A 81 -0.02 -7.61 12.26
N GLU A 82 -0.25 -7.42 13.56
CA GLU A 82 -0.09 -8.46 14.59
C GLU A 82 -1.02 -9.65 14.32
N LEU A 83 -2.29 -9.38 14.01
CA LEU A 83 -3.26 -10.44 13.65
C LEU A 83 -2.87 -11.18 12.36
N CYS A 84 -2.27 -10.48 11.39
CA CYS A 84 -1.73 -11.12 10.19
C CYS A 84 -0.56 -12.06 10.53
N ASP A 85 0.37 -11.64 11.38
CA ASP A 85 1.49 -12.48 11.81
C ASP A 85 0.96 -13.75 12.53
N GLU A 86 0.00 -13.61 13.45
CA GLU A 86 -0.65 -14.74 14.11
C GLU A 86 -1.37 -15.68 13.13
N ALA A 87 -2.06 -15.11 12.13
CA ALA A 87 -2.75 -15.90 11.10
C ALA A 87 -1.77 -16.68 10.23
N LEU A 88 -0.63 -16.10 9.85
CA LEU A 88 0.42 -16.76 9.08
C LEU A 88 1.01 -17.93 9.87
N ASP A 89 1.31 -17.73 11.15
CA ASP A 89 1.86 -18.76 12.02
C ASP A 89 0.88 -19.93 12.22
N ARG A 90 -0.40 -19.63 12.37
CA ARG A 90 -1.45 -20.66 12.60
C ARG A 90 -1.78 -21.46 11.35
N THR A 91 -1.78 -20.81 10.17
CA THR A 91 -2.25 -21.43 8.93
C THR A 91 -1.12 -21.98 8.06
N GLY A 92 0.10 -21.54 8.26
CA GLY A 92 1.23 -21.79 7.36
C GLY A 92 1.07 -21.10 6.01
N ALA A 93 0.21 -20.09 5.90
CA ALA A 93 0.04 -19.32 4.69
C ALA A 93 1.30 -18.49 4.36
N PHE A 94 1.48 -18.18 3.09
CA PHE A 94 2.65 -17.41 2.65
C PHE A 94 2.47 -15.91 2.79
N LYS A 95 1.22 -15.43 2.73
CA LYS A 95 0.90 -14.01 2.75
C LYS A 95 -0.43 -13.76 3.44
N CYS A 96 -0.49 -12.69 4.21
CA CYS A 96 -1.70 -12.08 4.73
C CYS A 96 -1.80 -10.66 4.18
N SER A 97 -2.96 -10.29 3.64
CA SER A 97 -3.24 -8.95 3.14
C SER A 97 -4.62 -8.55 3.59
N VAL A 98 -4.73 -7.40 4.25
CA VAL A 98 -5.98 -6.86 4.77
C VAL A 98 -6.12 -5.41 4.37
N VAL A 99 -7.23 -5.09 3.72
CA VAL A 99 -7.61 -3.72 3.39
C VAL A 99 -8.97 -3.43 4.00
N PHE A 100 -9.04 -2.39 4.82
CA PHE A 100 -10.30 -1.84 5.30
C PHE A 100 -10.57 -0.51 4.62
N ALA A 101 -11.74 -0.40 4.01
CA ALA A 101 -12.21 0.84 3.42
C ALA A 101 -13.57 1.22 4.01
N ASN A 102 -13.79 2.51 4.13
CA ASN A 102 -15.12 3.05 4.44
C ASN A 102 -16.02 2.79 3.21
N ALA A 103 -17.13 2.08 3.40
CA ALA A 103 -18.03 1.70 2.31
C ALA A 103 -18.77 2.90 1.66
N GLU A 104 -18.93 3.99 2.39
CA GLU A 104 -19.63 5.18 1.91
C GLU A 104 -18.67 6.15 1.20
N THR A 105 -17.46 6.34 1.72
CA THR A 105 -16.51 7.33 1.21
C THR A 105 -15.42 6.73 0.32
N GLY A 106 -15.16 5.42 0.46
CA GLY A 106 -14.04 4.74 -0.22
C GLY A 106 -12.67 5.00 0.41
N GLU A 107 -12.61 5.74 1.52
CA GLU A 107 -11.35 6.02 2.23
C GLU A 107 -10.74 4.74 2.79
N ILE A 108 -9.45 4.53 2.54
CA ILE A 108 -8.69 3.40 3.09
C ILE A 108 -8.29 3.72 4.53
N ILE A 109 -8.77 2.91 5.47
CA ILE A 109 -8.50 3.05 6.91
C ILE A 109 -7.29 2.20 7.31
N ILE A 110 -7.17 1.00 6.72
CA ILE A 110 -6.08 0.06 6.97
C ILE A 110 -5.63 -0.52 5.64
N SER A 111 -4.32 -0.69 5.47
CA SER A 111 -3.72 -1.45 4.39
C SER A 111 -2.51 -2.21 4.93
N ALA A 112 -2.77 -3.37 5.53
CA ALA A 112 -1.78 -4.23 6.16
C ALA A 112 -1.38 -5.39 5.25
N GLU A 113 -0.08 -5.63 5.16
CA GLU A 113 0.49 -6.76 4.42
C GLU A 113 1.61 -7.40 5.23
N LYS A 114 1.53 -8.71 5.37
CA LYS A 114 2.57 -9.52 5.99
C LYS A 114 2.87 -10.76 5.14
N SER A 115 4.09 -11.25 5.23
CA SER A 115 4.51 -12.49 4.59
C SER A 115 5.30 -13.37 5.54
N SER A 116 5.21 -14.69 5.38
CA SER A 116 6.02 -15.62 6.15
C SER A 116 7.51 -15.40 5.86
N ARG A 117 8.33 -15.43 6.91
CA ARG A 117 9.78 -15.14 6.86
C ARG A 117 10.58 -16.07 5.95
N ASP A 118 10.04 -17.24 5.64
CA ASP A 118 10.75 -18.29 4.90
C ASP A 118 10.59 -18.21 3.38
N ASN A 119 9.81 -17.26 2.86
CA ASN A 119 9.53 -17.20 1.44
C ASN A 119 10.44 -16.24 0.69
N LYS A 120 11.61 -16.73 0.27
CA LYS A 120 12.58 -16.02 -0.56
C LYS A 120 12.08 -15.64 -1.96
N TYR A 121 10.93 -16.17 -2.39
CA TYR A 121 10.41 -16.00 -3.75
C TYR A 121 9.41 -14.85 -3.89
N PHE A 122 8.90 -14.33 -2.79
CA PHE A 122 8.00 -13.18 -2.81
C PHE A 122 8.72 -11.94 -2.31
N ASN A 123 9.37 -11.26 -3.23
CA ASN A 123 9.88 -9.93 -3.00
C ASN A 123 8.66 -8.99 -2.91
N ILE A 124 8.19 -8.76 -1.68
CA ILE A 124 6.89 -8.11 -1.45
C ILE A 124 7.07 -6.60 -1.47
N ASN A 125 7.23 -6.09 -2.66
CA ASN A 125 6.92 -4.69 -2.98
C ASN A 125 5.46 -4.56 -3.43
N LEU A 126 4.56 -5.34 -2.82
CA LEU A 126 3.18 -5.43 -3.25
C LEU A 126 2.30 -4.67 -2.26
N ILE A 127 1.99 -3.45 -2.62
CA ILE A 127 0.80 -2.79 -2.13
C ILE A 127 -0.40 -3.68 -2.54
N SER A 128 -1.32 -3.94 -1.61
CA SER A 128 -2.46 -4.85 -1.77
C SER A 128 -3.22 -4.74 -3.09
N GLY A 129 -3.20 -3.57 -3.72
CA GLY A 129 -3.84 -3.32 -5.01
C GLY A 129 -3.07 -3.75 -6.25
N ARG A 130 -1.83 -4.24 -6.13
CA ARG A 130 -0.99 -4.63 -7.28
C ARG A 130 -0.69 -6.12 -7.35
N ALA A 131 -0.98 -6.87 -6.30
CA ALA A 131 -0.73 -8.31 -6.27
C ALA A 131 -1.71 -9.05 -7.17
N LEU A 132 -1.17 -9.84 -8.09
CA LEU A 132 -1.98 -10.81 -8.84
C LEU A 132 -2.17 -12.05 -7.96
N TYR A 133 -3.40 -12.49 -7.81
CA TYR A 133 -3.76 -13.71 -7.08
C TYR A 133 -4.99 -14.35 -7.71
N GLU A 134 -5.16 -15.64 -7.46
CA GLU A 134 -6.36 -16.36 -7.88
C GLU A 134 -7.47 -16.14 -6.83
N PRO A 135 -8.51 -15.35 -7.16
CA PRO A 135 -9.53 -14.98 -6.19
C PRO A 135 -10.49 -16.12 -5.86
N GLY A 136 -10.53 -17.15 -6.69
CA GLY A 136 -11.39 -18.30 -6.51
C GLY A 136 -12.86 -17.92 -6.33
N SER A 137 -13.57 -18.60 -5.36
CA SER A 137 -15.00 -18.34 -5.09
C SER A 137 -15.31 -16.91 -4.62
N ALA A 138 -14.30 -16.10 -4.27
CA ALA A 138 -14.54 -14.69 -3.90
C ALA A 138 -15.12 -13.88 -5.07
N LEU A 139 -14.80 -14.25 -6.32
CA LEU A 139 -15.40 -13.61 -7.51
C LEU A 139 -16.90 -13.86 -7.66
N LYS A 140 -17.47 -14.88 -7.00
CA LYS A 140 -18.90 -15.17 -7.07
C LYS A 140 -19.77 -14.01 -6.56
N ILE A 141 -19.26 -13.21 -5.63
CA ILE A 141 -19.93 -12.02 -5.13
C ILE A 141 -20.24 -11.05 -6.28
N PHE A 142 -19.25 -10.80 -7.15
CA PHE A 142 -19.42 -9.91 -8.30
C PHE A 142 -20.36 -10.51 -9.34
N THR A 143 -20.24 -11.83 -9.61
CA THR A 143 -21.11 -12.52 -10.55
C THR A 143 -22.57 -12.46 -10.11
N ILE A 144 -22.85 -12.84 -8.87
CA ILE A 144 -24.22 -12.83 -8.34
C ILE A 144 -24.74 -11.39 -8.20
N GLY A 145 -23.93 -10.47 -7.70
CA GLY A 145 -24.29 -9.05 -7.60
C GLY A 145 -24.68 -8.46 -8.95
N SER A 146 -23.93 -8.76 -10.01
CA SER A 146 -24.24 -8.31 -11.36
C SER A 146 -25.55 -8.92 -11.90
N LEU A 147 -25.83 -10.18 -11.62
CA LEU A 147 -27.06 -10.84 -12.04
C LEU A 147 -28.29 -10.26 -11.32
N LEU A 148 -28.16 -9.94 -10.03
CA LEU A 148 -29.21 -9.28 -9.24
C LEU A 148 -29.45 -7.84 -9.74
N ASP A 149 -28.39 -7.08 -9.97
CA ASP A 149 -28.47 -5.70 -10.44
C ASP A 149 -29.14 -5.58 -11.82
N GLN A 150 -28.85 -6.53 -12.71
CA GLN A 150 -29.49 -6.62 -14.02
C GLN A 150 -30.91 -7.22 -14.01
N GLY A 151 -31.41 -7.67 -12.85
CA GLY A 151 -32.71 -8.30 -12.70
C GLY A 151 -32.82 -9.67 -13.39
N ILE A 152 -31.71 -10.32 -13.74
CA ILE A 152 -31.71 -11.65 -14.37
C ILE A 152 -32.10 -12.72 -13.36
N VAL A 153 -31.70 -12.55 -12.11
CA VAL A 153 -32.08 -13.38 -10.97
C VAL A 153 -32.62 -12.51 -9.84
N ASN A 154 -33.34 -13.10 -8.92
CA ASN A 154 -33.75 -12.48 -7.65
C ASN A 154 -33.24 -13.34 -6.47
N GLU A 155 -33.45 -12.87 -5.24
CA GLU A 155 -32.99 -13.54 -4.03
C GLU A 155 -33.59 -14.97 -3.84
N ASP A 156 -34.77 -15.20 -4.41
CA ASP A 156 -35.48 -16.48 -4.35
C ASP A 156 -35.20 -17.40 -5.55
N TYR A 157 -34.34 -16.99 -6.48
CA TYR A 157 -34.05 -17.73 -7.69
C TYR A 157 -33.43 -19.10 -7.37
N LYS A 158 -34.07 -20.15 -7.88
CA LYS A 158 -33.66 -21.54 -7.72
C LYS A 158 -33.38 -22.16 -9.07
N TYR A 159 -32.30 -22.88 -9.18
CA TYR A 159 -31.99 -23.69 -10.36
C TYR A 159 -31.50 -25.07 -9.94
N THR A 160 -31.74 -26.03 -10.82
CA THR A 160 -31.25 -27.41 -10.61
C THR A 160 -29.88 -27.53 -11.23
N VAL A 161 -28.91 -28.00 -10.47
CA VAL A 161 -27.57 -28.31 -10.96
C VAL A 161 -27.52 -29.80 -11.27
N GLU A 162 -27.05 -30.16 -12.43
CA GLU A 162 -26.70 -31.53 -12.75
C GLU A 162 -25.43 -31.92 -12.02
N ASP A 163 -25.33 -33.18 -11.58
CA ASP A 163 -24.19 -33.68 -10.80
C ASP A 163 -22.88 -33.64 -11.62
N GLU A 164 -23.00 -33.75 -12.95
CA GLU A 164 -21.88 -33.64 -13.89
C GLU A 164 -22.24 -32.69 -15.02
N ILE A 165 -21.36 -31.70 -15.27
CA ILE A 165 -21.46 -30.81 -16.42
C ILE A 165 -20.28 -31.18 -17.34
N GLU A 166 -20.59 -31.77 -18.49
CA GLU A 166 -19.61 -31.98 -19.56
C GLU A 166 -19.36 -30.65 -20.27
N ILE A 167 -18.19 -30.05 -20.02
CA ILE A 167 -17.77 -28.82 -20.72
C ILE A 167 -17.17 -29.25 -22.08
N ILE A 168 -17.98 -29.22 -23.11
CA ILE A 168 -17.55 -29.45 -24.51
C ILE A 168 -17.10 -28.11 -25.10
N ASP A 169 -16.10 -27.47 -24.53
CA ASP A 169 -15.50 -26.28 -25.15
C ASP A 169 -14.00 -26.52 -25.37
N SER A 170 -13.67 -26.82 -26.61
CA SER A 170 -12.30 -27.01 -27.08
C SER A 170 -11.45 -25.72 -27.02
N SER A 171 -12.06 -24.57 -26.71
CA SER A 171 -11.35 -23.30 -26.55
C SER A 171 -10.69 -23.16 -25.19
N CYS A 172 -11.13 -23.90 -24.18
CA CYS A 172 -10.51 -23.90 -22.84
C CYS A 172 -9.22 -24.74 -22.75
N ASP A 173 -9.08 -25.76 -23.56
CA ASP A 173 -7.88 -26.64 -23.54
C ASP A 173 -6.60 -25.89 -23.97
N SER A 174 -6.73 -24.87 -24.82
CA SER A 174 -5.58 -24.07 -25.26
C SER A 174 -5.08 -23.05 -24.22
N LEU A 175 -5.90 -22.69 -23.23
CA LEU A 175 -5.53 -21.81 -22.12
C LEU A 175 -4.80 -22.54 -20.99
N TYR A 176 -5.08 -23.83 -20.79
CA TYR A 176 -4.45 -24.62 -19.74
C TYR A 176 -3.05 -25.15 -20.14
N ASP A 177 -2.79 -25.40 -21.42
CA ASP A 177 -1.49 -25.87 -21.89
C ASP A 177 -0.39 -24.79 -21.87
N GLY A 178 -0.73 -23.53 -21.68
CA GLY A 178 0.22 -22.40 -21.53
C GLY A 178 0.70 -22.15 -20.09
N LEU A 179 0.18 -22.90 -19.10
CA LEU A 179 0.48 -22.71 -17.67
C LEU A 179 1.28 -23.86 -17.04
N LYS A 180 1.93 -24.70 -17.85
CA LYS A 180 2.88 -25.73 -17.40
C LYS A 180 4.29 -25.22 -17.35
#